data_df5a534375c015ee5b5891929ce09858
#
_entry.id   df5a534375c015ee5b5891929ce09858
#
_cell.length_a   1.000
_cell.length_b   1.000
_cell.length_c   1.000
_cell.angle_alpha   90.00
_cell.angle_beta   90.00
_cell.angle_gamma   90.00
#
_symmetry.space_group_name_H-M   'P 1'
#
loop_
_entity.id
_entity.type
_entity.pdbx_description
1 polymer ?
#
loop_
_entity_poly.entity_id
_entity_poly.type
_entity_poly.pdbx_seq_one_letter_code
_entity_poly.pdbx_strand_id
1 'polypeptide(L)'
;MKLRDLGNSLIVVEHDEDTMRAADCIVDIGPGAGEHGGQLVAMGTAEDLMKNEDSITGAYLSGKLKIPVPLERRKPTGFLTVKGAAENNLKNIDVKIPLGIMTCITGVSGS
;
A
#
# COMPACT_ATOMS: atom_id res chain seq x y z
N MET A 1 5.65 9.34 15.17
CA MET A 1 6.21 10.66 15.52
C MET A 1 6.70 10.75 16.97
N LYS A 2 5.99 10.24 17.97
CA LYS A 2 6.44 10.34 19.39
C LYS A 2 7.89 9.87 19.66
N LEU A 3 8.35 8.81 18.99
CA LEU A 3 9.73 8.31 19.17
C LEU A 3 10.79 9.25 18.62
N ARG A 4 10.55 9.88 17.46
CA ARG A 4 11.41 10.89 16.88
C ARG A 4 11.53 12.10 17.79
N ASP A 5 10.42 12.56 18.34
CA ASP A 5 10.33 13.76 19.18
C ASP A 5 11.08 13.58 20.52
N LEU A 6 11.44 12.34 20.87
CA LEU A 6 12.33 12.00 22.00
C LEU A 6 13.82 12.03 21.66
N GLY A 7 14.19 12.53 20.47
CA GLY A 7 15.59 12.65 20.02
C GLY A 7 16.14 11.39 19.35
N ASN A 8 15.28 10.46 18.92
CA ASN A 8 15.70 9.25 18.23
C ASN A 8 15.69 9.46 16.71
N SER A 9 16.58 8.75 16.01
CA SER A 9 16.48 8.55 14.58
C SER A 9 15.58 7.32 14.31
N LEU A 10 14.61 7.49 13.44
CA LEU A 10 13.66 6.42 13.07
C LEU A 10 13.77 6.16 11.58
N ILE A 11 14.08 4.92 11.22
CA ILE A 11 14.08 4.45 9.82
C ILE A 11 12.91 3.47 9.67
N VAL A 12 12.06 3.75 8.68
CA VAL A 12 10.87 2.94 8.39
C VAL A 12 10.91 2.56 6.91
N VAL A 13 10.68 1.29 6.60
CA VAL A 13 10.51 0.82 5.22
C VAL A 13 9.02 0.73 4.96
N GLU A 14 8.51 1.68 4.21
CA GLU A 14 7.08 1.85 3.98
C GLU A 14 6.76 2.26 2.54
N HIS A 15 5.53 2.02 2.14
CA HIS A 15 4.97 2.39 0.84
C HIS A 15 3.61 3.08 0.97
N ASP A 16 3.21 3.39 2.19
CA ASP A 16 1.99 4.14 2.50
C ASP A 16 2.21 5.65 2.31
N GLU A 17 1.30 6.29 1.57
CA GLU A 17 1.40 7.71 1.22
C GLU A 17 1.41 8.63 2.44
N ASP A 18 0.56 8.37 3.43
CA ASP A 18 0.47 9.22 4.63
C ASP A 18 1.76 9.13 5.46
N THR A 19 2.34 7.93 5.55
CA THR A 19 3.62 7.72 6.23
C THR A 19 4.77 8.44 5.49
N MET A 20 4.81 8.35 4.16
CA MET A 20 5.81 9.06 3.36
C MET A 20 5.68 10.58 3.50
N ARG A 21 4.47 11.13 3.46
CA ARG A 21 4.24 12.58 3.65
C ARG A 21 4.57 13.07 5.05
N ALA A 22 4.52 12.19 6.05
CA ALA A 22 4.87 12.51 7.43
C ALA A 22 6.37 12.38 7.73
N ALA A 23 7.16 11.84 6.81
CA ALA A 23 8.59 11.66 6.98
C ALA A 23 9.35 13.00 6.80
N ASP A 24 10.42 13.19 7.57
CA ASP A 24 11.31 14.33 7.42
C ASP A 24 12.22 14.17 6.19
N CYS A 25 12.54 12.94 5.81
CA CYS A 25 13.32 12.59 4.64
C CYS A 25 12.86 11.24 4.08
N ILE A 26 12.74 11.15 2.78
CA ILE A 26 12.43 9.93 2.04
C ILE A 26 13.64 9.54 1.23
N VAL A 27 13.98 8.25 1.22
CA VAL A 27 15.00 7.66 0.36
C VAL A 27 14.28 6.72 -0.60
N ASP A 28 14.22 7.09 -1.87
CA ASP A 28 13.53 6.33 -2.93
C ASP A 28 14.52 5.42 -3.64
N ILE A 29 14.30 4.12 -3.54
CA ILE A 29 15.17 3.08 -4.10
C ILE A 29 14.42 2.41 -5.26
N GLY A 30 15.08 2.35 -6.41
CA GLY A 30 14.45 1.79 -7.61
C GLY A 30 15.47 1.60 -8.74
N PRO A 31 15.00 1.82 -10.03
CA PRO A 31 13.60 2.03 -10.43
C PRO A 31 12.74 0.76 -10.39
N GLY A 32 13.35 -0.43 -10.47
CA GLY A 32 12.66 -1.71 -10.43
C GLY A 32 12.89 -2.49 -9.12
N ALA A 33 12.62 -3.78 -9.15
CA ALA A 33 12.88 -4.71 -8.05
C ALA A 33 13.95 -5.74 -8.44
N GLY A 34 14.57 -6.38 -7.45
CA GLY A 34 15.60 -7.41 -7.66
C GLY A 34 16.81 -6.83 -8.41
N GLU A 35 17.27 -7.54 -9.44
CA GLU A 35 18.46 -7.16 -10.23
C GLU A 35 18.30 -5.83 -10.97
N HIS A 36 17.07 -5.37 -11.20
CA HIS A 36 16.74 -4.11 -11.87
C HIS A 36 16.50 -2.94 -10.91
N GLY A 37 16.72 -3.14 -9.63
CA GLY A 37 16.52 -2.17 -8.56
C GLY A 37 17.80 -1.82 -7.82
N GLY A 38 17.65 -1.34 -6.59
CA GLY A 38 18.75 -1.09 -5.67
C GLY A 38 19.54 0.18 -5.92
N GLN A 39 19.07 1.05 -6.81
CA GLN A 39 19.68 2.35 -7.06
C GLN A 39 18.97 3.44 -6.26
N LEU A 40 19.72 4.43 -5.79
CA LEU A 40 19.16 5.64 -5.22
C LEU A 40 18.58 6.50 -6.36
N VAL A 41 17.23 6.56 -6.44
CA VAL A 41 16.51 7.35 -7.45
C VAL A 41 16.36 8.80 -6.99
N ALA A 42 15.94 8.99 -5.75
CA ALA A 42 15.72 10.30 -5.15
C ALA A 42 15.92 10.24 -3.63
N MET A 43 16.25 11.39 -3.05
CA MET A 43 16.32 11.57 -1.60
C MET A 43 15.94 13.01 -1.24
N GLY A 44 15.09 13.19 -0.24
CA GLY A 44 14.64 14.49 0.23
C GLY A 44 13.26 14.43 0.86
N THR A 45 12.59 15.56 0.91
CA THR A 45 11.18 15.66 1.35
C THR A 45 10.22 15.08 0.32
N ALA A 46 8.95 14.91 0.68
CA ALA A 46 7.92 14.50 -0.28
C ALA A 46 7.84 15.47 -1.47
N GLU A 47 7.98 16.76 -1.23
CA GLU A 47 7.98 17.80 -2.25
C GLU A 47 9.17 17.69 -3.20
N ASP A 48 10.34 17.29 -2.72
CA ASP A 48 11.53 17.07 -3.54
C ASP A 48 11.34 15.86 -4.46
N LEU A 49 10.78 14.77 -3.94
CA LEU A 49 10.47 13.60 -4.75
C LEU A 49 9.42 13.90 -5.82
N MET A 50 8.38 14.69 -5.51
CA MET A 50 7.34 15.08 -6.47
C MET A 50 7.87 15.89 -7.65
N LYS A 51 9.02 16.55 -7.50
CA LYS A 51 9.69 17.33 -8.55
C LYS A 51 10.65 16.47 -9.38
N ASN A 52 11.06 15.31 -8.88
CA ASN A 52 12.00 14.42 -9.56
C ASN A 52 11.23 13.60 -10.62
N GLU A 53 11.60 13.75 -11.89
CA GLU A 53 10.94 13.07 -13.01
C GLU A 53 11.23 11.57 -13.07
N ASP A 54 12.35 11.13 -12.50
CA ASP A 54 12.75 9.73 -12.45
C ASP A 54 12.09 8.96 -11.30
N SER A 55 11.50 9.67 -10.32
CA SER A 55 10.83 9.06 -9.17
C SER A 55 9.40 8.65 -9.50
N ILE A 56 9.16 7.34 -9.61
CA ILE A 56 7.80 6.78 -9.71
C ILE A 56 7.01 7.09 -8.44
N THR A 57 7.64 7.00 -7.27
CA THR A 57 7.06 7.38 -5.98
C THR A 57 6.62 8.85 -6.00
N GLY A 58 7.48 9.75 -6.48
CA GLY A 58 7.16 11.18 -6.63
C GLY A 58 6.01 11.42 -7.60
N ALA A 59 5.93 10.65 -8.69
CA ALA A 59 4.85 10.74 -9.66
C ALA A 59 3.49 10.35 -9.04
N TYR A 60 3.44 9.33 -8.16
CA TYR A 60 2.23 8.97 -7.41
C TYR A 60 1.92 10.01 -6.32
N LEU A 61 2.88 10.44 -5.53
CA LEU A 61 2.69 11.47 -4.49
C LEU A 61 2.16 12.80 -5.06
N SER A 62 2.60 13.17 -6.28
CA SER A 62 2.12 14.38 -6.96
C SER A 62 0.76 14.23 -7.65
N GLY A 63 0.24 13.00 -7.75
CA GLY A 63 -0.96 12.68 -8.50
C GLY A 63 -0.80 12.65 -10.03
N LYS A 64 0.43 12.84 -10.55
CA LYS A 64 0.74 12.65 -11.99
C LYS A 64 0.42 11.22 -12.44
N LEU A 65 0.75 10.24 -11.60
CA LEU A 65 0.32 8.85 -11.73
C LEU A 65 -0.74 8.54 -10.67
N LYS A 66 -1.74 7.77 -11.06
CA LYS A 66 -2.78 7.25 -10.15
C LYS A 66 -3.39 5.98 -10.71
N ILE A 67 -3.85 5.12 -9.83
CA ILE A 67 -4.69 3.98 -10.20
C ILE A 67 -6.13 4.47 -10.21
N PRO A 68 -6.78 4.58 -11.38
CA PRO A 68 -8.14 5.12 -11.45
C PRO A 68 -9.14 4.15 -10.81
N VAL A 69 -10.05 4.71 -10.01
CA VAL A 69 -11.20 3.95 -9.53
C VAL A 69 -12.22 3.87 -10.66
N PRO A 70 -12.58 2.67 -11.14
CA PRO A 70 -13.54 2.54 -12.23
C PRO A 70 -14.92 3.04 -11.80
N LEU A 71 -15.58 3.78 -12.70
CA LEU A 71 -16.94 4.28 -12.47
C LEU A 71 -17.95 3.13 -12.36
N GLU A 72 -17.74 2.09 -13.16
CA GLU A 72 -18.55 0.87 -13.12
C GLU A 72 -17.75 -0.29 -12.55
N ARG A 73 -18.34 -1.00 -11.58
CA ARG A 73 -17.77 -2.20 -10.98
C ARG A 73 -18.18 -3.44 -11.77
N ARG A 74 -17.25 -4.37 -11.92
CA ARG A 74 -17.58 -5.69 -12.51
C ARG A 74 -18.65 -6.39 -11.67
N LYS A 75 -19.58 -7.06 -12.33
CA LYS A 75 -20.57 -7.92 -11.66
C LYS A 75 -19.95 -9.30 -11.44
N PRO A 76 -20.21 -9.96 -10.30
CA PRO A 76 -19.73 -11.30 -10.06
C PRO A 76 -20.39 -12.29 -11.03
N THR A 77 -19.61 -13.26 -11.48
CA THR A 77 -20.09 -14.37 -12.35
C THR A 77 -20.65 -15.54 -11.55
N GLY A 78 -20.43 -15.56 -10.25
CA GLY A 78 -20.86 -16.61 -9.34
C GLY A 78 -20.31 -16.36 -7.93
N PHE A 79 -20.45 -17.33 -7.05
CA PHE A 79 -20.01 -17.24 -5.66
C PHE A 79 -19.38 -18.55 -5.20
N LEU A 80 -18.24 -18.45 -4.52
CA LEU A 80 -17.74 -19.51 -3.65
C LEU A 80 -18.35 -19.29 -2.26
N THR A 81 -19.01 -20.31 -1.72
CA THR A 81 -19.59 -20.21 -0.37
C THR A 81 -18.83 -21.10 0.60
N VAL A 82 -18.31 -20.50 1.65
CA VAL A 82 -17.77 -21.19 2.82
C VAL A 82 -18.86 -21.18 3.88
N LYS A 83 -19.21 -22.34 4.44
CA LYS A 83 -20.25 -22.46 5.48
C LYS A 83 -19.67 -23.01 6.75
N GLY A 84 -20.09 -22.47 7.88
CA GLY A 84 -19.76 -22.97 9.21
C GLY A 84 -18.27 -22.90 9.52
N ALA A 85 -17.53 -21.93 9.00
CA ALA A 85 -16.11 -21.81 9.24
C ALA A 85 -15.84 -21.49 10.73
N ALA A 86 -15.19 -22.43 11.44
CA ALA A 86 -14.97 -22.35 12.89
C ALA A 86 -13.51 -22.61 13.29
N GLU A 87 -12.58 -22.69 12.33
CA GLU A 87 -11.16 -22.88 12.61
C GLU A 87 -10.54 -21.61 13.22
N ASN A 88 -9.53 -21.80 14.04
CA ASN A 88 -8.83 -20.75 14.78
C ASN A 88 -9.80 -19.89 15.60
N ASN A 89 -9.86 -18.59 15.29
CA ASN A 89 -10.74 -17.63 15.97
C ASN A 89 -12.09 -17.39 15.27
N LEU A 90 -12.37 -18.09 14.17
CA LEU A 90 -13.62 -17.93 13.43
C LEU A 90 -14.84 -18.44 14.24
N LYS A 91 -15.93 -17.71 14.19
CA LYS A 91 -17.11 -17.89 15.04
C LYS A 91 -18.24 -18.56 14.28
N ASN A 92 -17.97 -19.70 13.61
CA ASN A 92 -18.96 -20.45 12.84
C ASN A 92 -19.64 -19.56 11.77
N ILE A 93 -18.83 -18.89 10.97
CA ILE A 93 -19.30 -17.92 10.01
C ILE A 93 -19.61 -18.53 8.64
N ASP A 94 -20.58 -17.95 7.96
CA ASP A 94 -20.87 -18.20 6.56
C ASP A 94 -20.40 -17.02 5.71
N VAL A 95 -19.59 -17.30 4.69
CA VAL A 95 -19.03 -16.26 3.80
C VAL A 95 -19.29 -16.62 2.34
N LYS A 96 -19.78 -15.64 1.58
CA LYS A 96 -19.89 -15.73 0.12
C LYS A 96 -18.82 -14.86 -0.53
N ILE A 97 -17.91 -15.49 -1.26
CA ILE A 97 -16.84 -14.83 -1.99
C ILE A 97 -17.26 -14.72 -3.45
N PRO A 98 -17.44 -13.51 -3.99
CA PRO A 98 -17.86 -13.33 -5.38
C PRO A 98 -16.73 -13.70 -6.34
N LEU A 99 -17.09 -14.39 -7.44
CA LEU A 99 -16.17 -14.85 -8.48
C LEU A 99 -16.13 -13.89 -9.67
N GLY A 100 -15.01 -13.87 -10.39
CA GLY A 100 -14.80 -13.04 -11.58
C GLY A 100 -14.53 -11.56 -11.28
N ILE A 101 -14.35 -11.22 -10.03
CA ILE A 101 -14.02 -9.87 -9.57
C ILE A 101 -12.85 -9.90 -8.58
N MET A 102 -12.25 -8.74 -8.34
CA MET A 102 -11.28 -8.58 -7.27
C MET A 102 -12.03 -8.41 -5.94
N THR A 103 -11.72 -9.28 -4.98
CA THR A 103 -12.29 -9.24 -3.63
C THR A 103 -11.18 -8.97 -2.63
N CYS A 104 -11.35 -7.96 -1.77
CA CYS A 104 -10.46 -7.70 -0.66
C CYS A 104 -11.05 -8.27 0.64
N ILE A 105 -10.23 -8.98 1.40
CA ILE A 105 -10.52 -9.40 2.77
C ILE A 105 -9.69 -8.51 3.68
N THR A 106 -10.34 -7.78 4.57
CA THR A 106 -9.70 -6.79 5.43
C THR A 106 -10.06 -7.03 6.89
N GLY A 107 -9.25 -6.51 7.78
CA GLY A 107 -9.48 -6.57 9.23
C GLY A 107 -8.25 -6.07 9.98
N VAL A 108 -8.33 -6.05 11.30
CA VAL A 108 -7.18 -5.78 12.15
C VAL A 108 -6.19 -6.95 12.02
N SER A 109 -4.88 -6.68 12.02
CA SER A 109 -3.87 -7.73 11.93
C SER A 109 -4.09 -8.78 13.03
N GLY A 110 -4.20 -10.06 12.62
CA GLY A 110 -4.51 -11.19 13.50
C GLY A 110 -6.01 -11.41 13.77
N SER A 111 -6.90 -10.67 13.11
CA SER A 111 -8.33 -10.94 13.20
C SER A 111 -8.75 -12.15 12.35
#